data_62002b5a481356192a7d11a28e5c2cef
#
_entry.id   62002b5a481356192a7d11a28e5c2cef
#
_cell.length_a   1.000
_cell.length_b   1.000
_cell.length_c   1.000
_cell.angle_alpha   90.00
_cell.angle_beta   90.00
_cell.angle_gamma   90.00
#
_symmetry.space_group_name_H-M   'P 1'
#
loop_
_entity.id
_entity.type
_entity.pdbx_description
1 polymer ?
#
loop_
_entity_poly.entity_id
_entity_poly.type
_entity_poly.pdbx_seq_one_letter_code
_entity_poly.pdbx_strand_id
1 'polypeptide(L)'
;MFKKIISIVALILCVCLAFSGCDSVTTLLSGADAEVEYKIENGEAHVKTVPNKSTVTQIVIPDEYEGVPVTKIADFSAANLEYVTKIYIGKNVKEIGTWSMTNNQHITAFEVDENNPYFCDVDGVIYTKDMKTLIFYPPAKDLTDAKDGDGKDIKVSKYTISDGVEIIRSKAFYKCANLIELNIPASVKRIEEKAFFRCERMENLILPEALEFIGKDAFSYCYGLREINISANVKEIGEYAFYNCTNLKTVNVDNSESNLILGEKWFPTDNGLDIKDLKISWK
;
A
#
# COMPACT_ATOMS: atom_id res chain seq x y z
N MET A 1 24.95 41.36 -5.34
CA MET A 1 25.27 40.19 -4.50
C MET A 1 24.51 39.01 -5.07
N PHE A 2 25.08 38.38 -6.10
CA PHE A 2 24.45 37.27 -6.84
C PHE A 2 24.77 35.95 -6.12
N LYS A 3 23.76 35.32 -5.51
CA LYS A 3 23.89 33.92 -5.05
C LYS A 3 23.94 33.00 -6.30
N LYS A 4 25.08 32.35 -6.48
CA LYS A 4 25.26 31.28 -7.48
C LYS A 4 24.37 30.11 -7.10
N ILE A 5 23.35 29.88 -7.88
CA ILE A 5 22.64 28.58 -7.92
C ILE A 5 23.57 27.65 -8.70
N ILE A 6 24.33 26.83 -8.00
CA ILE A 6 25.10 25.75 -8.63
C ILE A 6 24.11 24.61 -8.79
N SER A 7 23.75 24.36 -10.04
CA SER A 7 22.93 23.20 -10.42
C SER A 7 23.68 21.91 -10.05
N ILE A 8 23.10 21.12 -9.15
CA ILE A 8 23.63 19.84 -8.64
C ILE A 8 23.68 18.76 -9.76
N VAL A 9 23.14 19.03 -10.95
CA VAL A 9 23.16 18.15 -12.12
C VAL A 9 24.59 17.84 -12.61
N ALA A 10 25.60 18.64 -12.26
CA ALA A 10 26.97 18.49 -12.77
C ALA A 10 27.85 17.52 -11.96
N LEU A 11 27.46 17.09 -10.77
CA LEU A 11 28.32 16.27 -9.89
C LEU A 11 28.00 14.77 -9.92
N ILE A 12 26.88 14.36 -10.48
CA ILE A 12 26.49 12.94 -10.59
C ILE A 12 27.05 12.27 -11.86
N LEU A 13 27.59 13.06 -12.80
CA LEU A 13 28.08 12.57 -14.09
C LEU A 13 29.46 11.91 -14.07
N CYS A 14 30.14 11.83 -12.92
CA CYS A 14 31.56 11.43 -12.87
C CYS A 14 31.87 10.08 -12.24
N VAL A 15 30.86 9.28 -11.79
CA VAL A 15 31.12 7.97 -11.13
C VAL A 15 30.63 6.75 -11.94
N CYS A 16 29.94 6.93 -13.07
CA CYS A 16 29.35 5.83 -13.84
C CYS A 16 30.21 5.31 -15.02
N LEU A 17 31.54 5.26 -14.90
CA LEU A 17 32.40 4.72 -15.97
C LEU A 17 33.15 3.44 -15.56
N ALA A 18 32.60 2.60 -14.72
CA ALA A 18 33.14 1.25 -14.55
C ALA A 18 32.09 0.32 -13.93
N PHE A 19 31.09 -0.14 -14.68
CA PHE A 19 30.53 -1.48 -14.54
C PHE A 19 29.41 -1.64 -15.58
N SER A 20 29.62 -2.55 -16.49
CA SER A 20 28.66 -3.00 -17.48
C SER A 20 27.49 -3.69 -16.79
N GLY A 21 26.31 -3.04 -16.74
CA GLY A 21 25.06 -3.66 -16.27
C GLY A 21 24.01 -2.75 -15.65
N CYS A 22 24.14 -1.42 -15.71
CA CYS A 22 23.18 -0.52 -15.07
C CYS A 22 22.63 0.52 -16.06
N ASP A 23 21.93 0.07 -17.11
CA ASP A 23 21.24 0.97 -18.05
C ASP A 23 19.92 1.53 -17.49
N SER A 24 19.43 1.02 -16.36
CA SER A 24 18.12 1.40 -15.81
C SER A 24 18.14 2.64 -14.91
N VAL A 25 19.21 2.90 -14.18
CA VAL A 25 19.27 4.04 -13.23
C VAL A 25 19.55 5.36 -13.91
N THR A 26 20.32 5.39 -15.00
CA THR A 26 20.63 6.63 -15.75
C THR A 26 19.44 7.20 -16.51
N THR A 27 18.48 6.38 -16.91
CA THR A 27 17.26 6.83 -17.60
C THR A 27 16.23 7.42 -16.61
N LEU A 28 16.30 7.04 -15.32
CA LEU A 28 15.42 7.58 -14.26
C LEU A 28 15.73 9.03 -13.86
N LEU A 29 16.96 9.49 -14.10
CA LEU A 29 17.39 10.86 -13.76
C LEU A 29 16.98 11.94 -14.79
N SER A 30 16.38 11.57 -15.92
CA SER A 30 15.95 12.53 -16.96
C SER A 30 14.54 13.09 -16.78
N GLY A 31 13.81 12.69 -15.75
CA GLY A 31 12.51 13.24 -15.37
C GLY A 31 12.68 14.46 -14.46
N ALA A 32 12.62 15.65 -15.05
CA ALA A 32 12.71 16.97 -14.46
C ALA A 32 12.35 17.10 -12.98
N ASP A 33 13.32 17.59 -12.16
CA ASP A 33 13.17 18.47 -11.00
C ASP A 33 11.95 18.24 -10.10
N ALA A 34 11.80 17.02 -9.54
CA ALA A 34 11.03 16.87 -8.33
C ALA A 34 11.87 17.43 -7.17
N GLU A 35 11.64 18.67 -6.81
CA GLU A 35 12.22 19.25 -5.61
C GLU A 35 11.58 18.62 -4.37
N VAL A 36 12.05 17.41 -4.01
CA VAL A 36 11.66 16.77 -2.76
C VAL A 36 12.22 17.60 -1.60
N GLU A 37 11.37 18.00 -0.68
CA GLU A 37 11.79 18.69 0.52
C GLU A 37 12.22 17.70 1.60
N TYR A 38 13.33 17.99 2.24
CA TYR A 38 13.87 17.20 3.34
C TYR A 38 13.95 18.02 4.62
N LYS A 39 13.86 17.33 5.75
CA LYS A 39 14.18 17.85 7.07
C LYS A 39 15.38 17.11 7.61
N ILE A 40 16.44 17.83 7.97
CA ILE A 40 17.62 17.23 8.60
C ILE A 40 17.46 17.31 10.11
N GLU A 41 17.53 16.16 10.77
CA GLU A 41 17.47 16.03 12.23
C GLU A 41 18.48 14.96 12.69
N ASN A 42 19.27 15.28 13.70
CA ASN A 42 20.26 14.36 14.30
C ASN A 42 21.22 13.70 13.30
N GLY A 43 21.59 14.40 12.22
CA GLY A 43 22.48 13.88 11.20
C GLY A 43 21.83 12.93 10.19
N GLU A 44 20.51 12.88 10.14
CA GLU A 44 19.73 12.12 9.17
C GLU A 44 18.76 13.03 8.41
N ALA A 45 18.51 12.76 7.14
CA ALA A 45 17.51 13.46 6.33
C ALA A 45 16.21 12.64 6.26
N HIS A 46 15.10 13.33 6.46
CA HIS A 46 13.76 12.75 6.37
C HIS A 46 13.01 13.43 5.23
N VAL A 47 12.36 12.63 4.37
CA VAL A 47 11.45 13.17 3.34
C VAL A 47 10.29 13.87 4.03
N LYS A 48 10.17 15.18 3.81
CA LYS A 48 9.12 16.02 4.39
C LYS A 48 7.95 16.20 3.44
N THR A 49 8.23 16.51 2.18
CA THR A 49 7.22 16.77 1.15
C THR A 49 7.74 16.36 -0.22
N VAL A 50 6.94 15.63 -0.96
CA VAL A 50 7.13 15.36 -2.39
C VAL A 50 6.17 16.25 -3.16
N PRO A 51 6.64 17.05 -4.14
CA PRO A 51 5.78 17.96 -4.88
C PRO A 51 4.86 17.20 -5.83
N ASN A 52 3.58 17.61 -5.87
CA ASN A 52 2.60 17.12 -6.81
C ASN A 52 2.54 18.02 -8.04
N LYS A 53 3.44 17.79 -9.00
CA LYS A 53 3.54 18.58 -10.24
C LYS A 53 3.19 17.71 -11.45
N SER A 54 2.41 18.22 -12.41
CA SER A 54 1.99 17.48 -13.59
C SER A 54 3.14 17.02 -14.52
N THR A 55 4.32 17.63 -14.38
CA THR A 55 5.53 17.26 -15.12
C THR A 55 6.33 16.14 -14.45
N VAL A 56 6.01 15.77 -13.19
CA VAL A 56 6.74 14.78 -12.41
C VAL A 56 5.97 13.48 -12.38
N THR A 57 6.44 12.49 -13.12
CA THR A 57 5.83 11.13 -13.18
C THR A 57 6.59 10.10 -12.37
N GLN A 58 7.80 10.40 -11.95
CA GLN A 58 8.65 9.51 -11.15
C GLN A 58 9.32 10.29 -10.03
N ILE A 59 9.46 9.66 -8.87
CA ILE A 59 10.13 10.22 -7.70
C ILE A 59 11.31 9.32 -7.35
N VAL A 60 12.46 9.96 -7.12
CA VAL A 60 13.64 9.28 -6.58
C VAL A 60 13.88 9.80 -5.16
N ILE A 61 13.81 8.91 -4.19
CA ILE A 61 14.26 9.18 -2.81
C ILE A 61 15.69 8.66 -2.74
N PRO A 62 16.70 9.55 -2.72
CA PRO A 62 18.10 9.16 -2.85
C PRO A 62 18.63 8.53 -1.55
N ASP A 63 19.83 7.99 -1.64
CA ASP A 63 20.56 7.48 -0.48
C ASP A 63 20.91 8.58 0.51
N GLU A 64 21.29 9.75 -0.01
CA GLU A 64 21.78 10.88 0.77
C GLU A 64 21.22 12.21 0.26
N TYR A 65 21.05 13.16 1.15
CA TYR A 65 20.71 14.54 0.88
C TYR A 65 21.65 15.47 1.66
N GLU A 66 22.36 16.39 0.96
CA GLU A 66 23.35 17.29 1.55
C GLU A 66 24.44 16.57 2.39
N GLY A 67 24.83 15.37 1.96
CA GLY A 67 25.87 14.57 2.62
C GLY A 67 25.43 13.82 3.86
N VAL A 68 24.12 13.79 4.16
CA VAL A 68 23.56 12.99 5.25
C VAL A 68 22.62 11.91 4.69
N PRO A 69 22.54 10.72 5.33
CA PRO A 69 21.68 9.63 4.82
C PRO A 69 20.20 10.00 4.90
N VAL A 70 19.45 9.66 3.84
CA VAL A 70 17.98 9.76 3.83
C VAL A 70 17.43 8.48 4.45
N THR A 71 16.88 8.60 5.65
CA THR A 71 16.52 7.42 6.46
C THR A 71 15.03 7.22 6.65
N LYS A 72 14.21 8.24 6.38
CA LYS A 72 12.78 8.19 6.65
C LYS A 72 11.94 8.84 5.56
N ILE A 73 10.84 8.19 5.21
CA ILE A 73 9.73 8.77 4.46
C ILE A 73 8.63 9.08 5.48
N ALA A 74 8.42 10.36 5.81
CA ALA A 74 7.49 10.77 6.85
C ALA A 74 6.03 10.52 6.43
N ASP A 75 5.11 10.50 7.40
CA ASP A 75 3.68 10.44 7.10
C ASP A 75 3.25 11.62 6.23
N PHE A 76 2.38 11.34 5.26
CA PHE A 76 1.83 12.28 4.28
C PHE A 76 2.86 12.93 3.33
N SER A 77 4.15 12.61 3.43
CA SER A 77 5.20 13.27 2.66
C SER A 77 5.11 13.03 1.14
N ALA A 78 4.65 11.86 0.74
CA ALA A 78 4.47 11.44 -0.66
C ALA A 78 3.03 10.94 -0.93
N ALA A 79 2.05 11.49 -0.22
CA ALA A 79 0.64 11.18 -0.41
C ALA A 79 -0.04 12.14 -1.39
N ASN A 80 -1.16 11.69 -2.01
CA ASN A 80 -1.99 12.49 -2.92
C ASN A 80 -1.24 12.99 -4.18
N LEU A 81 -0.34 12.18 -4.72
CA LEU A 81 0.41 12.48 -5.94
C LEU A 81 -0.42 12.06 -7.16
N GLU A 82 -0.92 13.01 -7.94
CA GLU A 82 -1.84 12.74 -9.07
C GLU A 82 -1.13 12.24 -10.33
N TYR A 83 0.15 12.56 -10.49
CA TYR A 83 0.87 12.32 -11.75
C TYR A 83 1.95 11.26 -11.60
N VAL A 84 2.33 10.93 -10.38
CA VAL A 84 3.44 10.01 -10.10
C VAL A 84 2.99 8.57 -10.34
N THR A 85 3.76 7.89 -11.19
CA THR A 85 3.53 6.47 -11.54
C THR A 85 4.53 5.53 -10.89
N LYS A 86 5.68 6.05 -10.45
CA LYS A 86 6.75 5.26 -9.84
C LYS A 86 7.49 6.02 -8.74
N ILE A 87 7.85 5.32 -7.66
CA ILE A 87 8.70 5.86 -6.60
C ILE A 87 9.87 4.89 -6.39
N TYR A 88 11.10 5.42 -6.51
CA TYR A 88 12.32 4.72 -6.13
C TYR A 88 12.71 5.07 -4.70
N ILE A 89 13.14 4.07 -3.91
CA ILE A 89 13.49 4.18 -2.49
C ILE A 89 14.95 3.76 -2.30
N GLY A 90 15.78 4.71 -1.87
CA GLY A 90 17.22 4.51 -1.68
C GLY A 90 17.57 3.54 -0.55
N LYS A 91 18.85 3.09 -0.55
CA LYS A 91 19.33 2.04 0.36
C LYS A 91 19.33 2.41 1.84
N ASN A 92 19.41 3.71 2.18
CA ASN A 92 19.48 4.16 3.58
C ASN A 92 18.11 4.34 4.25
N VAL A 93 17.01 4.26 3.49
CA VAL A 93 15.66 4.37 4.06
C VAL A 93 15.37 3.17 4.96
N LYS A 94 15.17 3.43 6.24
CA LYS A 94 14.88 2.45 7.30
C LYS A 94 13.48 2.57 7.89
N GLU A 95 12.78 3.68 7.60
CA GLU A 95 11.42 3.94 8.07
C GLU A 95 10.54 4.50 6.96
N ILE A 96 9.37 3.90 6.77
CA ILE A 96 8.33 4.35 5.85
C ILE A 96 7.06 4.56 6.66
N GLY A 97 6.61 5.82 6.76
CA GLY A 97 5.40 6.19 7.49
C GLY A 97 4.16 5.49 6.94
N THR A 98 3.20 5.20 7.81
CA THR A 98 1.99 4.47 7.44
C THR A 98 1.09 5.24 6.47
N TRP A 99 1.10 6.57 6.55
CA TRP A 99 0.38 7.47 5.66
C TRP A 99 1.25 8.07 4.55
N SER A 100 2.53 7.69 4.47
CA SER A 100 3.52 8.38 3.64
C SER A 100 3.19 8.38 2.15
N MET A 101 2.69 7.27 1.61
CA MET A 101 2.45 7.07 0.18
C MET A 101 0.99 6.71 -0.14
N THR A 102 0.05 7.07 0.73
CA THR A 102 -1.37 6.76 0.55
C THR A 102 -2.04 7.68 -0.47
N ASN A 103 -3.15 7.19 -1.05
CA ASN A 103 -4.00 7.94 -1.99
C ASN A 103 -3.31 8.35 -3.31
N ASN A 104 -2.39 7.52 -3.79
CA ASN A 104 -1.64 7.69 -5.04
C ASN A 104 -2.20 6.77 -6.12
N GLN A 105 -3.30 7.16 -6.78
CA GLN A 105 -4.08 6.27 -7.64
C GLN A 105 -3.40 5.88 -8.96
N HIS A 106 -2.28 6.51 -9.31
CA HIS A 106 -1.56 6.31 -10.57
C HIS A 106 -0.24 5.54 -10.40
N ILE A 107 0.17 5.22 -9.17
CA ILE A 107 1.39 4.45 -8.94
C ILE A 107 1.18 3.02 -9.46
N THR A 108 2.08 2.64 -10.37
CA THR A 108 2.13 1.29 -10.98
C THR A 108 3.18 0.40 -10.33
N ALA A 109 4.23 0.98 -9.78
CA ALA A 109 5.31 0.24 -9.10
C ALA A 109 6.06 1.12 -8.10
N PHE A 110 6.58 0.45 -7.07
CA PHE A 110 7.66 0.94 -6.24
C PHE A 110 8.94 0.19 -6.59
N GLU A 111 10.08 0.83 -6.47
CA GLU A 111 11.40 0.21 -6.61
C GLU A 111 12.22 0.51 -5.35
N VAL A 112 12.83 -0.51 -4.78
CA VAL A 112 13.68 -0.38 -3.59
C VAL A 112 15.11 -0.77 -3.98
N ASP A 113 16.10 0.04 -3.60
CA ASP A 113 17.50 -0.29 -3.85
C ASP A 113 17.82 -1.70 -3.35
N GLU A 114 18.46 -2.52 -4.17
CA GLU A 114 18.79 -3.92 -3.84
C GLU A 114 19.62 -4.07 -2.56
N ASN A 115 20.42 -3.03 -2.25
CA ASN A 115 21.26 -2.95 -1.05
C ASN A 115 20.53 -2.37 0.17
N ASN A 116 19.24 -2.03 0.07
CA ASN A 116 18.48 -1.60 1.23
C ASN A 116 18.36 -2.78 2.22
N PRO A 117 18.82 -2.62 3.49
CA PRO A 117 18.80 -3.72 4.46
C PRO A 117 17.45 -3.91 5.16
N TYR A 118 16.50 -2.99 4.99
CA TYR A 118 15.23 -2.97 5.72
C TYR A 118 14.04 -3.36 4.86
N PHE A 119 14.08 -2.99 3.57
CA PHE A 119 13.00 -3.20 2.62
C PHE A 119 13.50 -3.84 1.33
N CYS A 120 12.59 -4.44 0.61
CA CYS A 120 12.76 -4.87 -0.78
C CYS A 120 11.46 -4.65 -1.52
N ASP A 121 11.51 -4.70 -2.84
CA ASP A 121 10.30 -4.87 -3.63
C ASP A 121 10.31 -6.21 -4.35
N VAL A 122 9.14 -6.75 -4.55
CA VAL A 122 8.88 -7.89 -5.41
C VAL A 122 7.80 -7.45 -6.38
N ASP A 123 8.15 -7.42 -7.65
CA ASP A 123 7.24 -7.01 -8.72
C ASP A 123 6.54 -5.66 -8.43
N GLY A 124 7.32 -4.69 -7.93
CA GLY A 124 6.86 -3.34 -7.63
C GLY A 124 6.05 -3.16 -6.34
N VAL A 125 5.90 -4.19 -5.53
CA VAL A 125 5.22 -4.15 -4.22
C VAL A 125 6.26 -4.13 -3.11
N ILE A 126 6.13 -3.22 -2.14
CA ILE A 126 7.10 -3.08 -1.04
C ILE A 126 6.82 -4.09 0.06
N TYR A 127 7.87 -4.76 0.49
CA TYR A 127 7.91 -5.65 1.65
C TYR A 127 9.04 -5.27 2.62
N THR A 128 8.97 -5.76 3.84
CA THR A 128 10.16 -5.82 4.70
C THR A 128 11.20 -6.77 4.07
N LYS A 129 12.49 -6.54 4.35
CA LYS A 129 13.58 -7.33 3.75
C LYS A 129 13.49 -8.83 4.04
N ASP A 130 12.92 -9.20 5.18
CA ASP A 130 12.66 -10.60 5.55
C ASP A 130 11.39 -11.20 4.92
N MET A 131 10.69 -10.43 4.07
CA MET A 131 9.45 -10.80 3.40
C MET A 131 8.28 -11.13 4.33
N LYS A 132 8.35 -10.77 5.63
CA LYS A 132 7.29 -11.08 6.59
C LYS A 132 6.13 -10.09 6.57
N THR A 133 6.36 -8.86 6.13
CA THR A 133 5.33 -7.82 6.12
C THR A 133 5.21 -7.19 4.73
N LEU A 134 3.99 -7.17 4.18
CA LEU A 134 3.66 -6.38 3.00
C LEU A 134 3.40 -4.93 3.44
N ILE A 135 4.17 -3.98 2.91
CA ILE A 135 4.18 -2.57 3.31
C ILE A 135 3.22 -1.72 2.47
N PHE A 136 3.39 -1.72 1.13
CA PHE A 136 2.53 -0.99 0.20
C PHE A 136 2.38 -1.74 -1.13
N TYR A 137 1.12 -1.81 -1.60
CA TYR A 137 0.74 -2.26 -2.93
C TYR A 137 0.41 -1.05 -3.82
N PRO A 138 0.93 -0.97 -5.06
CA PRO A 138 0.67 0.16 -5.95
C PRO A 138 -0.74 0.07 -6.56
N PRO A 139 -1.61 1.11 -6.36
CA PRO A 139 -3.02 1.04 -6.74
C PRO A 139 -3.30 0.87 -8.23
N ALA A 140 -2.37 1.26 -9.11
CA ALA A 140 -2.48 1.11 -10.56
C ALA A 140 -1.66 -0.06 -11.12
N LYS A 141 -1.22 -1.00 -10.27
CA LYS A 141 -0.47 -2.16 -10.72
C LYS A 141 -1.31 -3.07 -11.63
N ASP A 142 -0.73 -3.43 -12.78
CA ASP A 142 -1.24 -4.45 -13.71
C ASP A 142 -2.72 -4.26 -14.10
N LEU A 143 -3.13 -3.01 -14.32
CA LEU A 143 -4.50 -2.70 -14.72
C LEU A 143 -4.80 -3.24 -16.12
N THR A 144 -5.87 -4.03 -16.22
CA THR A 144 -6.40 -4.57 -17.46
C THR A 144 -7.79 -4.01 -17.76
N ASP A 145 -8.16 -3.97 -19.05
CA ASP A 145 -9.50 -3.56 -19.49
C ASP A 145 -10.52 -4.62 -19.13
N ALA A 146 -11.66 -4.18 -18.60
CA ALA A 146 -12.80 -5.02 -18.27
C ALA A 146 -14.10 -4.24 -18.50
N LYS A 147 -15.24 -4.91 -18.33
CA LYS A 147 -16.55 -4.27 -18.29
C LYS A 147 -17.21 -4.56 -16.96
N ASP A 148 -17.89 -3.56 -16.40
CA ASP A 148 -18.74 -3.77 -15.22
C ASP A 148 -20.08 -4.43 -15.59
N GLY A 149 -20.93 -4.63 -14.57
CA GLY A 149 -22.24 -5.27 -14.73
C GLY A 149 -23.20 -4.52 -15.68
N ASP A 150 -22.99 -3.24 -15.94
CA ASP A 150 -23.75 -2.41 -16.84
C ASP A 150 -23.09 -2.27 -18.24
N GLY A 151 -21.97 -2.99 -18.46
CA GLY A 151 -21.22 -2.98 -19.72
C GLY A 151 -20.32 -1.78 -19.94
N LYS A 152 -20.10 -0.93 -18.92
CA LYS A 152 -19.20 0.22 -18.97
C LYS A 152 -17.73 -0.24 -18.88
N ASP A 153 -16.87 0.41 -19.66
CA ASP A 153 -15.42 0.15 -19.63
C ASP A 153 -14.82 0.58 -18.28
N ILE A 154 -14.11 -0.34 -17.65
CA ILE A 154 -13.40 -0.15 -16.39
C ILE A 154 -11.99 -0.73 -16.47
N LYS A 155 -11.15 -0.34 -15.52
CA LYS A 155 -9.85 -0.98 -15.29
C LYS A 155 -9.93 -1.83 -14.02
N VAL A 156 -9.33 -3.02 -14.06
CA VAL A 156 -9.27 -3.95 -12.94
C VAL A 156 -7.89 -4.55 -12.80
N SER A 157 -7.57 -5.03 -11.60
CA SER A 157 -6.35 -5.79 -11.32
C SER A 157 -6.64 -7.01 -10.46
N LYS A 158 -5.72 -7.97 -10.52
CA LYS A 158 -5.67 -9.16 -9.64
C LYS A 158 -4.28 -9.26 -9.05
N TYR A 159 -4.18 -9.76 -7.84
CA TYR A 159 -2.87 -9.90 -7.21
C TYR A 159 -2.81 -11.16 -6.33
N THR A 160 -1.62 -11.75 -6.27
CA THR A 160 -1.28 -12.81 -5.31
C THR A 160 -0.15 -12.32 -4.42
N ILE A 161 -0.41 -12.22 -3.13
CA ILE A 161 0.60 -11.85 -2.13
C ILE A 161 1.64 -12.96 -2.05
N SER A 162 2.92 -12.59 -1.95
CA SER A 162 4.04 -13.53 -1.86
C SER A 162 3.91 -14.48 -0.68
N ASP A 163 4.28 -15.74 -0.88
CA ASP A 163 4.28 -16.74 0.17
C ASP A 163 5.22 -16.33 1.33
N GLY A 164 4.85 -16.73 2.56
CA GLY A 164 5.63 -16.46 3.76
C GLY A 164 5.31 -15.11 4.42
N VAL A 165 4.50 -14.25 3.79
CA VAL A 165 3.99 -13.01 4.41
C VAL A 165 3.10 -13.36 5.60
N GLU A 166 3.37 -12.76 6.76
CA GLU A 166 2.62 -12.96 7.99
C GLU A 166 1.74 -11.76 8.35
N ILE A 167 2.11 -10.56 7.88
CA ILE A 167 1.43 -9.30 8.20
C ILE A 167 1.12 -8.53 6.93
N ILE A 168 -0.13 -8.12 6.76
CA ILE A 168 -0.54 -7.09 5.83
C ILE A 168 -0.65 -5.79 6.63
N ARG A 169 0.29 -4.87 6.38
CA ARG A 169 0.46 -3.64 7.16
C ARG A 169 -0.75 -2.71 7.02
N SER A 170 -0.91 -1.83 8.01
CA SER A 170 -1.89 -0.74 7.96
C SER A 170 -1.79 0.01 6.64
N LYS A 171 -2.94 0.15 5.96
CA LYS A 171 -3.09 0.88 4.68
C LYS A 171 -2.34 0.30 3.49
N ALA A 172 -1.85 -0.93 3.56
CA ALA A 172 -1.08 -1.56 2.49
C ALA A 172 -1.78 -1.56 1.12
N PHE A 173 -3.11 -1.73 1.08
CA PHE A 173 -3.97 -1.66 -0.10
C PHE A 173 -4.99 -0.51 -0.02
N TYR A 174 -4.66 0.57 0.70
CA TYR A 174 -5.58 1.69 0.90
C TYR A 174 -6.07 2.30 -0.41
N LYS A 175 -7.40 2.26 -0.65
CA LYS A 175 -8.04 2.73 -1.87
C LYS A 175 -7.58 2.03 -3.17
N CYS A 176 -7.17 0.78 -3.12
CA CYS A 176 -6.95 -0.02 -4.33
C CYS A 176 -8.31 -0.41 -4.95
N ALA A 177 -9.04 0.62 -5.42
CA ALA A 177 -10.42 0.49 -5.87
C ALA A 177 -10.61 -0.43 -7.09
N ASN A 178 -9.54 -0.66 -7.87
CA ASN A 178 -9.56 -1.50 -9.07
C ASN A 178 -9.21 -2.98 -8.80
N LEU A 179 -8.78 -3.33 -7.59
CA LEU A 179 -8.46 -4.70 -7.20
C LEU A 179 -9.76 -5.51 -7.06
N ILE A 180 -9.96 -6.50 -7.95
CA ILE A 180 -11.15 -7.37 -7.96
C ILE A 180 -10.92 -8.72 -7.30
N GLU A 181 -9.69 -9.21 -7.32
CA GLU A 181 -9.30 -10.52 -6.80
C GLU A 181 -7.96 -10.43 -6.08
N LEU A 182 -7.90 -10.96 -4.87
CA LEU A 182 -6.70 -11.02 -4.06
C LEU A 182 -6.52 -12.41 -3.47
N ASN A 183 -5.39 -13.05 -3.76
CA ASN A 183 -4.99 -14.27 -3.11
C ASN A 183 -4.08 -13.94 -1.92
N ILE A 184 -4.55 -14.25 -0.72
CA ILE A 184 -3.81 -14.09 0.54
C ILE A 184 -3.20 -15.44 0.92
N PRO A 185 -1.86 -15.55 1.11
CA PRO A 185 -1.22 -16.80 1.46
C PRO A 185 -1.63 -17.30 2.85
N ALA A 186 -1.58 -18.61 3.04
CA ALA A 186 -1.96 -19.26 4.28
C ALA A 186 -1.11 -18.83 5.52
N SER A 187 0.04 -18.20 5.28
CA SER A 187 0.94 -17.69 6.33
C SER A 187 0.47 -16.41 7.00
N VAL A 188 -0.50 -15.67 6.41
CA VAL A 188 -0.94 -14.39 6.96
C VAL A 188 -1.76 -14.61 8.24
N LYS A 189 -1.27 -13.99 9.31
CA LYS A 189 -1.86 -14.02 10.66
C LYS A 189 -2.54 -12.70 11.02
N ARG A 190 -2.15 -11.60 10.35
CA ARG A 190 -2.54 -10.27 10.78
C ARG A 190 -2.84 -9.35 9.60
N ILE A 191 -4.03 -8.77 9.60
CA ILE A 191 -4.47 -7.72 8.67
C ILE A 191 -4.67 -6.47 9.52
N GLU A 192 -3.84 -5.44 9.31
CA GLU A 192 -3.83 -4.26 10.18
C GLU A 192 -4.88 -3.20 9.79
N GLU A 193 -4.89 -2.10 10.56
CA GLU A 193 -5.85 -1.00 10.40
C GLU A 193 -5.90 -0.48 8.95
N LYS A 194 -7.11 -0.40 8.38
CA LYS A 194 -7.37 0.15 7.04
C LYS A 194 -6.59 -0.55 5.90
N ALA A 195 -6.10 -1.77 6.12
CA ALA A 195 -5.28 -2.46 5.13
C ALA A 195 -5.94 -2.51 3.75
N PHE A 196 -7.25 -2.75 3.67
CA PHE A 196 -8.04 -2.81 2.44
C PHE A 196 -9.15 -1.75 2.40
N PHE A 197 -8.99 -0.65 3.14
CA PHE A 197 -9.99 0.42 3.16
C PHE A 197 -10.27 0.95 1.75
N ARG A 198 -11.55 0.89 1.32
CA ARG A 198 -12.00 1.28 -0.03
C ARG A 198 -11.38 0.46 -1.17
N CYS A 199 -11.17 -0.83 -0.99
CA CYS A 199 -10.99 -1.76 -2.11
C CYS A 199 -12.37 -2.06 -2.72
N GLU A 200 -12.93 -1.07 -3.42
CA GLU A 200 -14.36 -0.97 -3.73
C GLU A 200 -14.88 -2.09 -4.64
N ARG A 201 -14.02 -2.66 -5.49
CA ARG A 201 -14.36 -3.71 -6.46
C ARG A 201 -13.95 -5.11 -6.02
N MET A 202 -13.35 -5.29 -4.86
CA MET A 202 -12.93 -6.60 -4.39
C MET A 202 -14.16 -7.50 -4.14
N GLU A 203 -14.34 -8.53 -4.96
CA GLU A 203 -15.54 -9.38 -4.94
C GLU A 203 -15.33 -10.67 -4.16
N ASN A 204 -14.22 -11.35 -4.44
CA ASN A 204 -13.89 -12.65 -3.88
C ASN A 204 -12.70 -12.54 -2.95
N LEU A 205 -12.93 -12.63 -1.66
CA LEU A 205 -11.90 -12.62 -0.65
C LEU A 205 -11.98 -13.89 0.20
N ILE A 206 -10.91 -14.68 0.17
CA ILE A 206 -10.74 -15.84 1.05
C ILE A 206 -9.72 -15.43 2.11
N LEU A 207 -10.18 -15.38 3.36
CA LEU A 207 -9.32 -15.16 4.51
C LEU A 207 -8.59 -16.45 4.88
N PRO A 208 -7.27 -16.39 5.17
CA PRO A 208 -6.51 -17.60 5.49
C PRO A 208 -6.89 -18.17 6.87
N GLU A 209 -6.81 -19.50 6.99
CA GLU A 209 -7.12 -20.20 8.25
C GLU A 209 -6.24 -19.74 9.42
N ALA A 210 -4.98 -19.37 9.17
CA ALA A 210 -4.06 -18.88 10.20
C ALA A 210 -4.33 -17.46 10.68
N LEU A 211 -5.33 -16.77 10.13
CA LEU A 211 -5.62 -15.38 10.48
C LEU A 211 -6.09 -15.28 11.94
N GLU A 212 -5.42 -14.43 12.72
CA GLU A 212 -5.71 -14.21 14.14
C GLU A 212 -6.31 -12.82 14.43
N PHE A 213 -6.01 -11.83 13.57
CA PHE A 213 -6.38 -10.43 13.82
C PHE A 213 -6.85 -9.72 12.55
N ILE A 214 -7.98 -9.05 12.65
CA ILE A 214 -8.53 -8.14 11.65
C ILE A 214 -8.64 -6.75 12.28
N GLY A 215 -7.89 -5.79 11.75
CA GLY A 215 -7.75 -4.44 12.30
C GLY A 215 -8.98 -3.55 12.11
N LYS A 216 -8.97 -2.42 12.80
CA LYS A 216 -9.97 -1.35 12.63
C LYS A 216 -10.09 -0.92 11.17
N ASP A 217 -11.33 -0.78 10.67
CA ASP A 217 -11.61 -0.36 9.29
C ASP A 217 -10.95 -1.24 8.20
N ALA A 218 -10.47 -2.43 8.51
CA ALA A 218 -9.61 -3.21 7.61
C ALA A 218 -10.22 -3.40 6.22
N PHE A 219 -11.52 -3.64 6.13
CA PHE A 219 -12.30 -3.82 4.90
C PHE A 219 -13.43 -2.81 4.75
N SER A 220 -13.40 -1.69 5.48
CA SER A 220 -14.42 -0.66 5.35
C SER A 220 -14.56 -0.18 3.91
N TYR A 221 -15.81 -0.02 3.43
CA TYR A 221 -16.14 0.43 2.07
C TYR A 221 -15.69 -0.51 0.94
N CYS A 222 -15.54 -1.82 1.23
CA CYS A 222 -15.34 -2.84 0.21
C CYS A 222 -16.70 -3.25 -0.37
N TYR A 223 -17.26 -2.42 -1.26
CA TYR A 223 -18.61 -2.59 -1.80
C TYR A 223 -18.78 -3.88 -2.59
N GLY A 224 -17.70 -4.41 -3.20
CA GLY A 224 -17.76 -5.64 -4.00
C GLY A 224 -17.96 -6.91 -3.20
N LEU A 225 -17.59 -6.93 -1.90
CA LEU A 225 -17.66 -8.11 -1.06
C LEU A 225 -19.09 -8.62 -0.87
N ARG A 226 -19.30 -9.91 -1.08
CA ARG A 226 -20.62 -10.58 -0.98
C ARG A 226 -20.71 -11.56 0.15
N GLU A 227 -19.63 -12.23 0.45
CA GLU A 227 -19.50 -13.26 1.48
C GLU A 227 -18.14 -13.15 2.17
N ILE A 228 -18.10 -13.42 3.46
CA ILE A 228 -16.87 -13.53 4.26
C ILE A 228 -16.97 -14.77 5.16
N ASN A 229 -15.92 -15.56 5.16
CA ASN A 229 -15.74 -16.67 6.07
C ASN A 229 -14.60 -16.35 7.05
N ILE A 230 -14.90 -16.32 8.35
CA ILE A 230 -13.98 -15.99 9.43
C ILE A 230 -13.67 -17.28 10.19
N SER A 231 -12.40 -17.69 10.15
CA SER A 231 -11.95 -18.96 10.76
C SER A 231 -11.98 -18.92 12.29
N ALA A 232 -11.98 -20.09 12.91
CA ALA A 232 -11.94 -20.25 14.36
C ALA A 232 -10.66 -19.68 15.03
N ASN A 233 -9.60 -19.44 14.25
CA ASN A 233 -8.35 -18.90 14.75
C ASN A 233 -8.36 -17.37 14.93
N VAL A 234 -9.34 -16.67 14.36
CA VAL A 234 -9.50 -15.24 14.57
C VAL A 234 -9.87 -14.98 16.02
N LYS A 235 -9.13 -14.09 16.68
CA LYS A 235 -9.28 -13.71 18.10
C LYS A 235 -9.87 -12.32 18.27
N GLU A 236 -9.63 -11.45 17.29
CA GLU A 236 -10.05 -10.05 17.35
C GLU A 236 -10.48 -9.53 15.98
N ILE A 237 -11.62 -8.86 15.94
CA ILE A 237 -12.13 -8.11 14.80
C ILE A 237 -12.32 -6.66 15.24
N GLY A 238 -11.57 -5.75 14.65
CA GLY A 238 -11.54 -4.34 15.02
C GLY A 238 -12.82 -3.59 14.70
N GLU A 239 -12.94 -2.42 15.29
CA GLU A 239 -14.03 -1.47 15.06
C GLU A 239 -14.17 -1.17 13.57
N TYR A 240 -15.41 -1.16 13.04
CA TYR A 240 -15.72 -0.89 11.63
C TYR A 240 -15.04 -1.83 10.61
N ALA A 241 -14.56 -3.01 11.00
CA ALA A 241 -13.76 -3.88 10.12
C ALA A 241 -14.40 -4.12 8.75
N PHE A 242 -15.72 -4.34 8.68
CA PHE A 242 -16.49 -4.51 7.44
C PHE A 242 -17.55 -3.41 7.25
N TYR A 243 -17.32 -2.23 7.84
CA TYR A 243 -18.27 -1.13 7.74
C TYR A 243 -18.52 -0.72 6.30
N ASN A 244 -19.78 -0.47 5.96
CA ASN A 244 -20.22 -0.05 4.63
C ASN A 244 -19.86 -1.02 3.48
N CYS A 245 -19.71 -2.32 3.76
CA CYS A 245 -19.66 -3.36 2.73
C CYS A 245 -21.09 -3.66 2.24
N THR A 246 -21.67 -2.76 1.44
CA THR A 246 -23.12 -2.71 1.14
C THR A 246 -23.67 -3.92 0.37
N ASN A 247 -22.81 -4.70 -0.30
CA ASN A 247 -23.21 -5.93 -0.98
C ASN A 247 -22.96 -7.20 -0.16
N LEU A 248 -22.42 -7.07 1.06
CA LEU A 248 -22.13 -8.21 1.93
C LEU A 248 -23.45 -8.82 2.45
N LYS A 249 -23.71 -10.06 2.08
CA LYS A 249 -24.95 -10.80 2.41
C LYS A 249 -24.72 -11.92 3.42
N THR A 250 -23.52 -12.46 3.47
CA THR A 250 -23.21 -13.62 4.31
C THR A 250 -21.91 -13.40 5.07
N VAL A 251 -21.95 -13.57 6.38
CA VAL A 251 -20.77 -13.62 7.25
C VAL A 251 -20.85 -14.94 8.03
N ASN A 252 -19.96 -15.85 7.72
CA ASN A 252 -19.84 -17.12 8.44
C ASN A 252 -18.69 -17.01 9.43
N VAL A 253 -18.94 -17.23 10.69
CA VAL A 253 -17.94 -17.19 11.76
C VAL A 253 -17.81 -18.55 12.40
N ASP A 254 -16.67 -19.21 12.18
CA ASP A 254 -16.36 -20.53 12.73
C ASP A 254 -15.92 -20.48 14.20
N ASN A 255 -16.41 -19.50 14.95
CA ASN A 255 -16.12 -19.30 16.37
C ASN A 255 -17.39 -18.81 17.08
N SER A 256 -17.44 -18.90 18.41
CA SER A 256 -18.53 -18.30 19.17
C SER A 256 -18.27 -16.82 19.42
N GLU A 257 -19.33 -16.02 19.44
CA GLU A 257 -19.23 -14.59 19.71
C GLU A 257 -18.53 -14.30 21.05
N SER A 258 -18.70 -15.16 22.04
CA SER A 258 -18.08 -15.04 23.37
C SER A 258 -16.55 -15.24 23.38
N ASN A 259 -15.99 -15.84 22.33
CA ASN A 259 -14.55 -16.11 22.22
C ASN A 259 -13.81 -15.06 21.41
N LEU A 260 -14.54 -14.10 20.81
CA LEU A 260 -13.99 -13.06 19.96
C LEU A 260 -14.00 -11.72 20.68
N ILE A 261 -12.92 -10.96 20.49
CA ILE A 261 -12.92 -9.53 20.80
C ILE A 261 -13.50 -8.82 19.59
N LEU A 262 -14.70 -8.27 19.73
CA LEU A 262 -15.41 -7.57 18.67
C LEU A 262 -15.40 -6.07 18.92
N GLY A 263 -14.86 -5.31 17.98
CA GLY A 263 -14.95 -3.86 17.96
C GLY A 263 -16.37 -3.38 17.68
N GLU A 264 -16.66 -2.13 18.04
CA GLU A 264 -17.96 -1.52 17.73
C GLU A 264 -18.21 -1.55 16.22
N LYS A 265 -19.46 -1.86 15.81
CA LYS A 265 -19.88 -1.83 14.41
C LYS A 265 -18.92 -2.55 13.46
N TRP A 266 -18.34 -3.65 13.89
CA TRP A 266 -17.36 -4.42 13.10
C TRP A 266 -17.90 -4.92 11.76
N PHE A 267 -19.21 -5.03 11.62
CA PHE A 267 -19.89 -5.39 10.37
C PHE A 267 -20.86 -4.28 9.92
N PRO A 268 -21.43 -4.37 8.70
CA PRO A 268 -22.35 -3.35 8.18
C PRO A 268 -23.55 -3.15 9.11
N THR A 269 -23.57 -2.09 9.89
CA THR A 269 -24.75 -1.61 10.64
C THR A 269 -25.01 -0.17 10.28
N ASP A 270 -26.30 0.15 10.09
CA ASP A 270 -26.85 1.50 10.17
C ASP A 270 -26.25 2.61 9.28
N ASN A 271 -26.21 2.40 7.96
CA ASN A 271 -26.18 3.54 7.04
C ASN A 271 -27.55 3.84 6.42
N GLY A 272 -28.63 3.42 7.09
CA GLY A 272 -29.99 3.52 6.53
C GLY A 272 -30.24 2.51 5.40
N LEU A 273 -29.28 1.63 5.12
CA LEU A 273 -29.46 0.49 4.25
C LEU A 273 -30.13 -0.61 5.09
N ASP A 274 -31.28 -1.05 4.61
CA ASP A 274 -32.03 -2.15 5.20
C ASP A 274 -31.23 -3.44 5.01
N ILE A 275 -30.38 -3.79 6.00
CA ILE A 275 -29.57 -5.03 5.96
C ILE A 275 -30.47 -6.24 6.27
N LYS A 276 -31.72 -6.20 5.78
CA LYS A 276 -32.70 -7.28 6.02
C LYS A 276 -32.21 -8.65 5.53
N ASP A 277 -31.24 -8.66 4.62
CA ASP A 277 -30.71 -9.88 4.00
C ASP A 277 -29.35 -10.32 4.53
N LEU A 278 -28.72 -9.58 5.44
CA LEU A 278 -27.43 -9.99 6.02
C LEU A 278 -27.61 -11.17 6.99
N LYS A 279 -26.95 -12.27 6.71
CA LYS A 279 -26.94 -13.45 7.57
C LYS A 279 -25.57 -13.56 8.25
N ILE A 280 -25.58 -13.53 9.58
CA ILE A 280 -24.39 -13.88 10.38
C ILE A 280 -24.67 -15.24 10.99
N SER A 281 -23.82 -16.22 10.71
CA SER A 281 -23.88 -17.55 11.31
C SER A 281 -22.68 -17.78 12.18
N TRP A 282 -22.95 -18.17 13.42
CA TRP A 282 -21.96 -18.54 14.43
C TRP A 282 -21.96 -20.07 14.60
N LYS A 283 -20.80 -20.66 14.80
CA LYS A 283 -20.66 -22.06 15.19
C LYS A 283 -20.50 -22.25 16.70
#